data_227b250a270b0209ef87534be0311fcb
#
_entry.id   227b250a270b0209ef87534be0311fcb
#
_cell.length_a   1.000
_cell.length_b   1.000
_cell.length_c   1.000
_cell.angle_alpha   90.00
_cell.angle_beta   90.00
_cell.angle_gamma   90.00
#
_symmetry.space_group_name_H-M   'P 1'
#
loop_
_entity.id
_entity.type
_entity.pdbx_description
1 polymer ?
#
loop_
_entity_poly.entity_id
_entity_poly.type
_entity_poly.pdbx_seq_one_letter_code
_entity_poly.pdbx_strand_id
1 'polypeptide(L)'
;MHKIGNLWLIGTSHISPESVKEVRKVILENEVDIVAIELDKGRFLSLMGKKSKIRIREIRRIGVKGFLFMLLGAWVEEQLGKVVKTKPGAEMKSAVKAAAKIKARIALIDQNINITLKRLFKEITWKEKFRFIWDIVKGVVLRKQEIEGFDLRKVPSENMIAKLVDKVKDRYPSIYKTLIHERNIVMANRLVKMMQREEDKKIVAVVGAGHVRGMMEIIKKKI
;
A
#
# COMPACT_ATOMS: atom_id res chain seq x y z
N MET A 1 6.55 13.61 -3.68
CA MET A 1 6.65 13.85 -2.22
C MET A 1 5.82 15.07 -1.85
N HIS A 2 5.01 14.99 -0.78
CA HIS A 2 4.15 16.08 -0.29
C HIS A 2 4.53 16.43 1.16
N LYS A 3 4.56 17.73 1.49
CA LYS A 3 4.85 18.22 2.83
C LYS A 3 3.63 18.92 3.42
N ILE A 4 3.26 18.56 4.64
CA ILE A 4 2.19 19.20 5.42
C ILE A 4 2.69 19.32 6.87
N GLY A 5 2.90 20.56 7.35
CA GLY A 5 3.47 20.79 8.68
C GLY A 5 4.78 20.01 8.85
N ASN A 6 4.88 19.21 9.89
CA ASN A 6 6.02 18.34 10.21
C ASN A 6 5.99 16.95 9.51
N LEU A 7 4.97 16.68 8.66
CA LEU A 7 4.82 15.44 7.93
C LEU A 7 5.29 15.57 6.47
N TRP A 8 6.10 14.61 6.03
CA TRP A 8 6.49 14.39 4.64
C TRP A 8 5.91 13.06 4.16
N LEU A 9 5.03 13.08 3.16
CA LEU A 9 4.36 11.92 2.61
C LEU A 9 4.98 11.52 1.28
N ILE A 10 5.50 10.30 1.20
CA ILE A 10 6.14 9.71 0.00
C ILE A 10 5.22 8.62 -0.54
N GLY A 11 4.78 8.80 -1.80
CA GLY A 11 4.06 7.76 -2.53
C GLY A 11 5.02 6.86 -3.29
N THR A 12 4.93 5.57 -3.09
CA THR A 12 5.79 4.57 -3.74
C THR A 12 5.02 3.68 -4.70
N SER A 13 5.70 3.23 -5.75
CA SER A 13 5.26 2.06 -6.51
C SER A 13 5.94 0.83 -5.90
N HIS A 14 5.15 -0.13 -5.42
CA HIS A 14 5.65 -1.32 -4.71
C HIS A 14 6.65 -2.16 -5.51
N ILE A 15 6.80 -1.90 -6.79
CA ILE A 15 7.64 -2.65 -7.71
C ILE A 15 8.74 -1.80 -8.36
N SER A 16 8.82 -0.49 -8.10
CA SER A 16 9.81 0.39 -8.72
C SER A 16 11.12 0.44 -7.93
N PRO A 17 12.28 0.17 -8.58
CA PRO A 17 13.59 0.40 -7.97
C PRO A 17 13.84 1.87 -7.62
N GLU A 18 13.20 2.80 -8.35
CA GLU A 18 13.30 4.25 -8.08
C GLU A 18 12.68 4.59 -6.73
N SER A 19 11.51 4.01 -6.40
CA SER A 19 10.88 4.19 -5.09
C SER A 19 11.80 3.77 -3.94
N VAL A 20 12.53 2.67 -4.10
CA VAL A 20 13.48 2.18 -3.08
C VAL A 20 14.62 3.19 -2.86
N LYS A 21 15.15 3.77 -3.94
CA LYS A 21 16.23 4.78 -3.88
C LYS A 21 15.72 6.09 -3.27
N GLU A 22 14.56 6.58 -3.73
CA GLU A 22 13.95 7.83 -3.25
C GLU A 22 13.65 7.77 -1.75
N VAL A 23 12.96 6.72 -1.29
CA VAL A 23 12.66 6.51 0.13
C VAL A 23 13.92 6.53 0.98
N ARG A 24 14.96 5.81 0.56
CA ARG A 24 16.24 5.75 1.27
C ARG A 24 16.90 7.12 1.33
N LYS A 25 16.94 7.84 0.20
CA LYS A 25 17.54 9.18 0.09
C LYS A 25 16.86 10.15 1.04
N VAL A 26 15.53 10.25 0.96
CA VAL A 26 14.76 11.18 1.81
C VAL A 26 14.97 10.91 3.29
N ILE A 27 14.95 9.64 3.73
CA ILE A 27 15.13 9.31 5.13
C ILE A 27 16.55 9.63 5.62
N LEU A 28 17.58 9.35 4.82
CA LEU A 28 18.97 9.53 5.24
C LEU A 28 19.45 10.99 5.22
N GLU A 29 18.87 11.82 4.33
CA GLU A 29 19.34 13.19 4.08
C GLU A 29 18.54 14.26 4.87
N ASN A 30 17.50 13.90 5.62
CA ASN A 30 16.57 14.91 6.17
C ASN A 30 16.35 14.85 7.70
N GLU A 31 17.28 14.33 8.47
CA GLU A 31 17.19 14.32 9.96
C GLU A 31 15.80 13.87 10.45
N VAL A 32 15.35 12.73 9.99
CA VAL A 32 14.01 12.20 10.27
C VAL A 32 13.96 11.56 11.64
N ASP A 33 13.01 11.98 12.48
CA ASP A 33 12.80 11.38 13.82
C ASP A 33 11.91 10.13 13.76
N ILE A 34 10.90 10.16 12.88
CA ILE A 34 9.89 9.09 12.79
C ILE A 34 9.69 8.69 11.34
N VAL A 35 9.82 7.40 11.07
CA VAL A 35 9.48 6.80 9.78
C VAL A 35 8.20 5.98 9.94
N ALA A 36 7.10 6.51 9.41
CA ALA A 36 5.80 5.85 9.36
C ALA A 36 5.69 5.01 8.08
N ILE A 37 5.29 3.75 8.18
CA ILE A 37 5.21 2.85 7.02
C ILE A 37 3.83 2.21 6.90
N GLU A 38 3.38 1.99 5.66
CA GLU A 38 2.11 1.33 5.32
C GLU A 38 2.14 -0.17 5.58
N LEU A 39 2.41 -0.55 6.82
CA LEU A 39 2.36 -1.93 7.27
C LEU A 39 1.60 -2.05 8.59
N ASP A 40 0.95 -3.19 8.78
CA ASP A 40 0.53 -3.66 10.09
C ASP A 40 1.61 -4.52 10.74
N LYS A 41 1.43 -4.84 12.03
CA LYS A 41 2.39 -5.64 12.80
C LYS A 41 2.68 -7.00 12.18
N GLY A 42 1.69 -7.67 11.60
CA GLY A 42 1.85 -9.00 10.98
C GLY A 42 2.73 -8.93 9.73
N ARG A 43 2.40 -7.99 8.82
CA ARG A 43 3.18 -7.77 7.60
C ARG A 43 4.60 -7.27 7.89
N PHE A 44 4.76 -6.41 8.89
CA PHE A 44 6.09 -5.95 9.33
C PHE A 44 6.96 -7.10 9.80
N LEU A 45 6.45 -7.98 10.68
CA LEU A 45 7.20 -9.15 11.17
C LEU A 45 7.56 -10.11 10.02
N SER A 46 6.65 -10.31 9.06
CA SER A 46 6.92 -11.12 7.87
C SER A 46 8.03 -10.51 7.01
N LEU A 47 7.99 -9.20 6.79
CA LEU A 47 9.00 -8.46 6.04
C LEU A 47 10.40 -8.58 6.68
N MET A 48 10.46 -8.62 8.02
CA MET A 48 11.70 -8.79 8.80
C MET A 48 12.16 -10.25 8.89
N GLY A 49 11.54 -11.17 8.12
CA GLY A 49 11.96 -12.57 8.05
C GLY A 49 11.46 -13.45 9.20
N LYS A 50 10.67 -12.91 10.12
CA LYS A 50 9.95 -13.73 11.09
C LYS A 50 8.79 -14.39 10.35
N LYS A 51 8.99 -15.63 9.90
CA LYS A 51 7.93 -16.41 9.21
C LYS A 51 6.68 -16.41 10.09
N SER A 52 5.71 -15.60 9.72
CA SER A 52 4.36 -15.79 10.18
C SER A 52 3.88 -17.10 9.57
N LYS A 53 3.89 -18.19 10.33
CA LYS A 53 3.16 -19.38 9.91
C LYS A 53 1.73 -18.92 9.69
N ILE A 54 1.23 -18.99 8.45
CA ILE A 54 -0.20 -18.81 8.15
C ILE A 54 -0.91 -19.81 9.06
N ARG A 55 -1.47 -19.32 10.15
CA ARG A 55 -2.11 -20.19 11.14
C ARG A 55 -3.42 -20.66 10.53
N ILE A 56 -3.71 -21.94 10.61
CA ILE A 56 -5.03 -22.53 10.27
C ILE A 56 -6.17 -21.67 10.86
N ARG A 57 -5.92 -21.03 12.00
CA ARG A 57 -6.78 -20.04 12.65
C ARG A 57 -7.07 -18.78 11.80
N GLU A 58 -6.16 -18.36 10.93
CA GLU A 58 -6.37 -17.22 10.02
C GLU A 58 -7.25 -17.63 8.84
N ILE A 59 -7.09 -18.85 8.33
CA ILE A 59 -7.98 -19.44 7.31
C ILE A 59 -9.41 -19.52 7.83
N ARG A 60 -9.61 -19.95 9.09
CA ARG A 60 -10.94 -19.97 9.73
C ARG A 60 -11.54 -18.55 9.90
N ARG A 61 -10.70 -17.53 10.11
CA ARG A 61 -11.16 -16.14 10.28
C ARG A 61 -11.60 -15.47 8.97
N ILE A 62 -10.92 -15.78 7.88
CA ILE A 62 -11.12 -15.14 6.57
C ILE A 62 -12.07 -15.99 5.71
N GLY A 63 -12.22 -17.27 6.06
CA GLY A 63 -12.94 -18.29 5.29
C GLY A 63 -12.13 -18.77 4.08
N VAL A 64 -12.48 -19.95 3.55
CA VAL A 64 -11.76 -20.57 2.44
C VAL A 64 -11.75 -19.67 1.20
N LYS A 65 -12.88 -19.02 0.89
CA LYS A 65 -12.99 -18.09 -0.26
C LYS A 65 -12.04 -16.89 -0.13
N GLY A 66 -11.92 -16.35 1.09
CA GLY A 66 -11.00 -15.26 1.38
C GLY A 66 -9.55 -15.64 1.29
N PHE A 67 -9.22 -16.83 1.73
CA PHE A 67 -7.87 -17.39 1.62
C PHE A 67 -7.47 -17.59 0.15
N LEU A 68 -8.35 -18.13 -0.69
CA LEU A 68 -8.10 -18.28 -2.13
C LEU A 68 -7.88 -16.94 -2.82
N PHE A 69 -8.68 -15.92 -2.48
CA PHE A 69 -8.50 -14.58 -3.04
C PHE A 69 -7.18 -13.93 -2.60
N MET A 70 -6.78 -14.14 -1.35
CA MET A 70 -5.48 -13.68 -0.85
C MET A 70 -4.32 -14.37 -1.58
N LEU A 71 -4.42 -15.67 -1.84
CA LEU A 71 -3.42 -16.41 -2.62
C LEU A 71 -3.35 -15.90 -4.06
N LEU A 72 -4.51 -15.61 -4.68
CA LEU A 72 -4.55 -15.04 -6.02
C LEU A 72 -3.89 -13.65 -6.06
N GLY A 73 -4.19 -12.79 -5.09
CA GLY A 73 -3.56 -11.47 -4.97
C GLY A 73 -2.04 -11.57 -4.81
N ALA A 74 -1.57 -12.44 -3.93
CA ALA A 74 -0.14 -12.69 -3.71
C ALA A 74 0.53 -13.25 -4.98
N TRP A 75 -0.15 -14.13 -5.72
CA TRP A 75 0.36 -14.66 -6.98
C TRP A 75 0.46 -13.56 -8.05
N VAL A 76 -0.56 -12.71 -8.20
CA VAL A 76 -0.52 -11.57 -9.13
C VAL A 76 0.62 -10.62 -8.78
N GLU A 77 0.78 -10.27 -7.52
CA GLU A 77 1.86 -9.41 -7.03
C GLU A 77 3.25 -10.03 -7.32
N GLU A 78 3.39 -11.35 -7.12
CA GLU A 78 4.62 -12.07 -7.45
C GLU A 78 4.93 -12.07 -8.96
N GLN A 79 3.91 -12.26 -9.82
CA GLN A 79 4.12 -12.22 -11.28
C GLN A 79 4.55 -10.81 -11.73
N LEU A 80 3.91 -9.76 -11.22
CA LEU A 80 4.31 -8.38 -11.48
C LEU A 80 5.75 -8.09 -10.99
N GLY A 81 6.10 -8.58 -9.81
CA GLY A 81 7.44 -8.45 -9.25
C GLY A 81 8.53 -9.11 -10.11
N LYS A 82 8.22 -10.25 -10.76
CA LYS A 82 9.14 -10.92 -11.69
C LYS A 82 9.41 -10.10 -12.95
N VAL A 83 8.38 -9.42 -13.47
CA VAL A 83 8.51 -8.58 -14.67
C VAL A 83 9.46 -7.39 -14.42
N VAL A 84 9.42 -6.79 -13.23
CA VAL A 84 10.24 -5.61 -12.89
C VAL A 84 11.49 -5.93 -12.08
N LYS A 85 11.78 -7.20 -11.81
CA LYS A 85 12.92 -7.68 -11.03
C LYS A 85 13.01 -7.07 -9.61
N THR A 86 11.90 -6.63 -9.04
CA THR A 86 11.83 -6.03 -7.69
C THR A 86 10.91 -6.87 -6.82
N LYS A 87 11.35 -7.20 -5.61
CA LYS A 87 10.52 -7.95 -4.65
C LYS A 87 9.47 -7.01 -4.04
N PRO A 88 8.19 -7.40 -3.99
CA PRO A 88 7.16 -6.62 -3.30
C PRO A 88 7.57 -6.24 -1.87
N GLY A 89 7.34 -4.98 -1.48
CA GLY A 89 7.73 -4.46 -0.16
C GLY A 89 9.21 -4.12 0.01
N ALA A 90 10.00 -4.12 -1.08
CA ALA A 90 11.41 -3.73 -1.04
C ALA A 90 11.61 -2.29 -0.55
N GLU A 91 10.70 -1.38 -0.92
CA GLU A 91 10.68 0.02 -0.49
C GLU A 91 10.42 0.14 1.02
N MET A 92 9.48 -0.62 1.56
CA MET A 92 9.20 -0.66 3.00
C MET A 92 10.39 -1.24 3.78
N LYS A 93 11.03 -2.29 3.24
CA LYS A 93 12.26 -2.84 3.81
C LYS A 93 13.40 -1.83 3.77
N SER A 94 13.51 -1.06 2.70
CA SER A 94 14.49 0.02 2.57
C SER A 94 14.24 1.13 3.58
N ALA A 95 12.96 1.55 3.77
CA ALA A 95 12.58 2.52 4.78
C ALA A 95 12.97 2.07 6.20
N VAL A 96 12.68 0.82 6.56
CA VAL A 96 13.06 0.25 7.86
C VAL A 96 14.57 0.24 8.07
N LYS A 97 15.35 -0.16 7.06
CA LYS A 97 16.81 -0.16 7.14
C LYS A 97 17.40 1.25 7.24
N ALA A 98 16.84 2.20 6.49
CA ALA A 98 17.26 3.60 6.55
C ALA A 98 16.94 4.22 7.93
N ALA A 99 15.72 3.99 8.45
CA ALA A 99 15.33 4.41 9.79
C ALA A 99 16.26 3.86 10.88
N ALA A 100 16.60 2.56 10.82
CA ALA A 100 17.51 1.94 11.76
C ALA A 100 18.92 2.57 11.73
N LYS A 101 19.40 2.96 10.53
CA LYS A 101 20.71 3.59 10.37
C LYS A 101 20.82 4.96 11.05
N ILE A 102 19.74 5.76 11.01
CA ILE A 102 19.67 7.09 11.65
C ILE A 102 19.02 7.04 13.04
N LYS A 103 18.73 5.85 13.57
CA LYS A 103 18.03 5.63 14.86
C LYS A 103 16.64 6.26 14.93
N ALA A 104 16.00 6.50 13.78
CA ALA A 104 14.63 7.00 13.74
C ALA A 104 13.62 5.95 14.24
N ARG A 105 12.58 6.40 14.92
CA ARG A 105 11.47 5.54 15.37
C ARG A 105 10.63 5.06 14.21
N ILE A 106 10.30 3.77 14.17
CA ILE A 106 9.40 3.21 13.17
C ILE A 106 7.96 3.18 13.71
N ALA A 107 7.02 3.70 12.92
CA ALA A 107 5.60 3.69 13.21
C ALA A 107 4.83 2.88 12.15
N LEU A 108 4.02 1.92 12.60
CA LEU A 108 3.17 1.10 11.74
C LEU A 108 1.78 1.77 11.63
N ILE A 109 1.46 2.30 10.45
CA ILE A 109 0.26 3.13 10.29
C ILE A 109 -0.92 2.43 9.62
N ASP A 110 -0.73 1.26 9.02
CA ASP A 110 -1.83 0.58 8.33
C ASP A 110 -2.67 -0.29 9.27
N GLN A 111 -3.93 -0.50 8.88
CA GLN A 111 -4.82 -1.41 9.61
C GLN A 111 -4.41 -2.88 9.39
N ASN A 112 -4.83 -3.74 10.32
CA ASN A 112 -4.57 -5.18 10.20
C ASN A 112 -5.20 -5.74 8.93
N ILE A 113 -4.41 -6.44 8.12
CA ILE A 113 -4.83 -7.00 6.83
C ILE A 113 -6.06 -7.93 6.96
N ASN A 114 -6.20 -8.65 8.09
CA ASN A 114 -7.35 -9.52 8.33
C ASN A 114 -8.66 -8.72 8.44
N ILE A 115 -8.61 -7.49 8.98
CA ILE A 115 -9.77 -6.60 9.05
C ILE A 115 -10.16 -6.17 7.64
N THR A 116 -9.17 -5.73 6.85
CA THR A 116 -9.37 -5.32 5.46
C THR A 116 -10.00 -6.45 4.63
N LEU A 117 -9.44 -7.65 4.70
CA LEU A 117 -9.94 -8.81 3.95
C LEU A 117 -11.36 -9.20 4.40
N LYS A 118 -11.62 -9.27 5.72
CA LYS A 118 -12.94 -9.59 6.24
C LYS A 118 -14.00 -8.60 5.74
N ARG A 119 -13.67 -7.30 5.72
CA ARG A 119 -14.56 -6.26 5.20
C ARG A 119 -14.76 -6.39 3.70
N LEU A 120 -13.69 -6.60 2.93
CA LEU A 120 -13.76 -6.81 1.49
C LEU A 120 -14.72 -7.95 1.15
N PHE A 121 -14.59 -9.10 1.82
CA PHE A 121 -15.46 -10.26 1.54
C PHE A 121 -16.91 -10.03 1.93
N LYS A 122 -17.15 -9.19 2.93
CA LYS A 122 -18.52 -8.80 3.32
C LYS A 122 -19.14 -7.81 2.33
N GLU A 123 -18.37 -6.86 1.84
CA GLU A 123 -18.84 -5.72 1.03
C GLU A 123 -18.89 -6.04 -0.47
N ILE A 124 -17.99 -6.92 -0.98
CA ILE A 124 -17.90 -7.21 -2.40
C ILE A 124 -19.17 -7.86 -2.94
N THR A 125 -19.78 -7.21 -3.92
CA THR A 125 -21.02 -7.66 -4.54
C THR A 125 -20.81 -8.82 -5.53
N TRP A 126 -21.84 -9.60 -5.79
CA TRP A 126 -21.79 -10.64 -6.82
C TRP A 126 -21.47 -10.07 -8.21
N LYS A 127 -22.00 -8.88 -8.55
CA LYS A 127 -21.68 -8.18 -9.80
C LYS A 127 -20.19 -7.90 -9.93
N GLU A 128 -19.55 -7.40 -8.86
CA GLU A 128 -18.10 -7.14 -8.85
C GLU A 128 -17.30 -8.42 -8.98
N LYS A 129 -17.72 -9.52 -8.31
CA LYS A 129 -17.05 -10.83 -8.41
C LYS A 129 -17.06 -11.35 -9.85
N PHE A 130 -18.22 -11.36 -10.51
CA PHE A 130 -18.33 -11.80 -11.90
C PHE A 130 -17.56 -10.90 -12.85
N ARG A 131 -17.64 -9.58 -12.66
CA ARG A 131 -16.90 -8.58 -13.43
C ARG A 131 -15.39 -8.80 -13.30
N PHE A 132 -14.90 -9.02 -12.09
CA PHE A 132 -13.49 -9.26 -11.81
C PHE A 132 -12.97 -10.53 -12.49
N ILE A 133 -13.73 -11.64 -12.39
CA ILE A 133 -13.40 -12.88 -13.11
C ILE A 133 -13.38 -12.64 -14.61
N TRP A 134 -14.39 -11.95 -15.15
CA TRP A 134 -14.46 -11.64 -16.57
C TRP A 134 -13.30 -10.77 -17.05
N ASP A 135 -12.91 -9.77 -16.28
CA ASP A 135 -11.78 -8.91 -16.62
C ASP A 135 -10.44 -9.67 -16.59
N ILE A 136 -10.26 -10.61 -15.64
CA ILE A 136 -9.11 -11.50 -15.63
C ILE A 136 -9.11 -12.39 -16.88
N VAL A 137 -10.24 -13.02 -17.20
CA VAL A 137 -10.35 -13.87 -18.41
C VAL A 137 -10.05 -13.07 -19.67
N LYS A 138 -10.64 -11.87 -19.82
CA LYS A 138 -10.31 -10.95 -20.91
C LYS A 138 -8.82 -10.61 -20.95
N GLY A 139 -8.22 -10.23 -19.84
CA GLY A 139 -6.81 -9.88 -19.75
C GLY A 139 -5.88 -11.04 -20.11
N VAL A 140 -6.26 -12.27 -19.77
CA VAL A 140 -5.49 -13.48 -20.12
C VAL A 140 -5.70 -13.85 -21.58
N VAL A 141 -6.94 -13.79 -22.09
CA VAL A 141 -7.29 -14.21 -23.46
C VAL A 141 -6.87 -13.16 -24.50
N LEU A 142 -7.06 -11.87 -24.17
CA LEU A 142 -6.76 -10.75 -25.08
C LEU A 142 -5.32 -10.22 -24.93
N ARG A 143 -4.40 -11.00 -24.48
CA ARG A 143 -2.98 -10.72 -24.12
C ARG A 143 -2.18 -9.84 -25.13
N LYS A 144 -2.82 -9.11 -26.02
CA LYS A 144 -2.16 -8.48 -27.17
C LYS A 144 -2.23 -6.96 -27.30
N GLN A 145 -2.95 -6.13 -26.54
CA GLN A 145 -3.04 -4.73 -27.04
C GLN A 145 -3.08 -3.56 -26.04
N GLU A 146 -3.15 -3.70 -24.73
CA GLU A 146 -3.35 -2.49 -23.88
C GLU A 146 -2.23 -2.17 -22.86
N ILE A 147 -1.09 -2.83 -22.92
CA ILE A 147 0.08 -2.49 -22.06
C ILE A 147 1.21 -1.88 -22.88
N GLU A 148 0.97 -1.47 -24.12
CA GLU A 148 1.93 -0.67 -24.88
C GLU A 148 2.00 0.74 -24.28
N GLY A 149 3.12 1.04 -23.59
CA GLY A 149 3.43 2.37 -23.05
C GLY A 149 3.57 2.45 -21.53
N PHE A 150 3.28 1.37 -20.77
CA PHE A 150 3.40 1.40 -19.32
C PHE A 150 4.74 0.79 -18.87
N ASP A 151 5.74 1.63 -18.60
CA ASP A 151 6.98 1.18 -17.99
C ASP A 151 6.78 0.94 -16.47
N LEU A 152 6.49 -0.31 -16.10
CA LEU A 152 6.33 -0.74 -14.71
C LEU A 152 7.56 -0.49 -13.83
N ARG A 153 8.70 -0.11 -14.41
CA ARG A 153 9.94 0.19 -13.69
C ARG A 153 9.95 1.59 -13.10
N LYS A 154 9.14 2.50 -13.67
CA LYS A 154 9.02 3.88 -13.21
C LYS A 154 7.83 4.04 -12.28
N VAL A 155 7.90 5.00 -11.37
CA VAL A 155 6.73 5.44 -10.61
C VAL A 155 5.81 6.19 -11.58
N PRO A 156 4.56 5.73 -11.79
CA PRO A 156 3.63 6.44 -12.64
C PRO A 156 3.39 7.85 -12.13
N SER A 157 3.09 8.79 -13.03
CA SER A 157 2.75 10.15 -12.62
C SER A 157 1.53 10.16 -11.69
N GLU A 158 1.44 11.14 -10.80
CA GLU A 158 0.32 11.29 -9.87
C GLU A 158 -1.03 11.32 -10.59
N ASN A 159 -1.11 12.00 -11.73
CA ASN A 159 -2.32 12.04 -12.56
C ASN A 159 -2.71 10.66 -13.10
N MET A 160 -1.74 9.86 -13.48
CA MET A 160 -1.98 8.50 -13.96
C MET A 160 -2.48 7.60 -12.83
N ILE A 161 -1.85 7.69 -11.66
CA ILE A 161 -2.27 6.96 -10.46
C ILE A 161 -3.69 7.38 -10.07
N ALA A 162 -4.00 8.67 -10.07
CA ALA A 162 -5.34 9.16 -9.77
C ALA A 162 -6.39 8.58 -10.75
N LYS A 163 -6.11 8.59 -12.05
CA LYS A 163 -6.99 7.98 -13.06
C LYS A 163 -7.20 6.47 -12.84
N LEU A 164 -6.14 5.75 -12.44
CA LEU A 164 -6.25 4.31 -12.13
C LEU A 164 -7.11 4.08 -10.88
N VAL A 165 -6.91 4.87 -9.83
CA VAL A 165 -7.73 4.81 -8.61
C VAL A 165 -9.19 5.14 -8.90
N ASP A 166 -9.45 6.17 -9.71
CA ASP A 166 -10.80 6.55 -10.13
C ASP A 166 -11.46 5.42 -10.95
N LYS A 167 -10.75 4.81 -11.90
CA LYS A 167 -11.23 3.60 -12.62
C LYS A 167 -11.59 2.44 -11.67
N VAL A 168 -10.75 2.20 -10.64
CA VAL A 168 -11.05 1.16 -9.65
C VAL A 168 -12.28 1.54 -8.84
N LYS A 169 -12.44 2.80 -8.45
CA LYS A 169 -13.60 3.31 -7.72
C LYS A 169 -14.89 3.11 -8.50
N ASP A 170 -14.90 3.43 -9.79
CA ASP A 170 -16.09 3.34 -10.64
C ASP A 170 -16.44 1.89 -10.98
N ARG A 171 -15.41 1.07 -11.25
CA ARG A 171 -15.61 -0.30 -11.71
C ARG A 171 -15.80 -1.30 -10.57
N TYR A 172 -15.14 -1.07 -9.44
CA TYR A 172 -15.10 -1.93 -8.26
C TYR A 172 -15.24 -1.14 -6.96
N PRO A 173 -16.42 -0.52 -6.71
CA PRO A 173 -16.61 0.39 -5.57
C PRO A 173 -16.37 -0.28 -4.22
N SER A 174 -16.71 -1.56 -4.05
CA SER A 174 -16.44 -2.29 -2.80
C SER A 174 -14.95 -2.54 -2.58
N ILE A 175 -14.21 -2.81 -3.65
CA ILE A 175 -12.73 -2.98 -3.60
C ILE A 175 -12.10 -1.63 -3.24
N TYR A 176 -12.46 -0.54 -3.94
CA TYR A 176 -11.99 0.81 -3.63
C TYR A 176 -12.29 1.18 -2.17
N LYS A 177 -13.53 0.99 -1.72
CA LYS A 177 -13.97 1.28 -0.35
C LYS A 177 -13.08 0.59 0.68
N THR A 178 -12.84 -0.70 0.52
CA THR A 178 -12.18 -1.52 1.55
C THR A 178 -10.65 -1.51 1.45
N LEU A 179 -10.09 -1.54 0.24
CA LEU A 179 -8.63 -1.61 0.06
C LEU A 179 -7.96 -0.24 0.00
N ILE A 180 -8.71 0.82 -0.32
CA ILE A 180 -8.15 2.17 -0.46
C ILE A 180 -8.77 3.11 0.56
N HIS A 181 -10.06 3.40 0.48
CA HIS A 181 -10.69 4.48 1.24
C HIS A 181 -10.64 4.27 2.76
N GLU A 182 -11.05 3.10 3.26
CA GLU A 182 -11.05 2.81 4.69
C GLU A 182 -9.63 2.78 5.27
N ARG A 183 -8.67 2.27 4.51
CA ARG A 183 -7.26 2.29 4.92
C ARG A 183 -6.70 3.71 4.93
N ASN A 184 -7.06 4.55 3.96
CA ASN A 184 -6.70 5.98 3.96
C ASN A 184 -7.16 6.65 5.25
N ILE A 185 -8.42 6.40 5.68
CA ILE A 185 -8.95 6.97 6.93
C ILE A 185 -8.11 6.52 8.13
N VAL A 186 -7.79 5.23 8.23
CA VAL A 186 -7.01 4.69 9.35
C VAL A 186 -5.61 5.29 9.38
N MET A 187 -4.90 5.27 8.24
CA MET A 187 -3.53 5.76 8.13
C MET A 187 -3.46 7.27 8.37
N ALA A 188 -4.34 8.05 7.73
CA ALA A 188 -4.38 9.50 7.91
C ALA A 188 -4.68 9.90 9.37
N ASN A 189 -5.64 9.24 10.03
CA ASN A 189 -5.94 9.49 11.44
C ASN A 189 -4.75 9.19 12.37
N ARG A 190 -3.98 8.13 12.09
CA ARG A 190 -2.78 7.81 12.86
C ARG A 190 -1.69 8.86 12.65
N LEU A 191 -1.52 9.33 11.42
CA LEU A 191 -0.56 10.38 11.10
C LEU A 191 -0.95 11.71 11.74
N VAL A 192 -2.21 12.15 11.65
CA VAL A 192 -2.68 13.39 12.30
C VAL A 192 -2.44 13.35 13.80
N LYS A 193 -2.82 12.24 14.47
CA LYS A 193 -2.54 12.09 15.91
C LYS A 193 -1.05 12.12 16.24
N MET A 194 -0.21 11.60 15.36
CA MET A 194 1.24 11.63 15.54
C MET A 194 1.79 13.05 15.36
N MET A 195 1.35 13.76 14.33
CA MET A 195 1.71 15.16 14.08
C MET A 195 1.39 16.06 15.27
N GLN A 196 0.18 15.90 15.85
CA GLN A 196 -0.29 16.67 17.00
C GLN A 196 0.44 16.34 18.32
N ARG A 197 0.91 15.09 18.48
CA ARG A 197 1.63 14.67 19.70
C ARG A 197 3.12 14.95 19.65
N GLU A 198 3.67 15.09 18.48
CA GLU A 198 5.10 15.15 18.20
C GLU A 198 5.38 16.32 17.25
N GLU A 199 4.94 17.52 17.63
CA GLU A 199 4.98 18.71 16.79
C GLU A 199 6.42 19.14 16.43
N ASP A 200 7.37 18.88 17.32
CA ASP A 200 8.80 19.13 17.15
C ASP A 200 9.53 18.06 16.32
N LYS A 201 8.87 16.94 16.02
CA LYS A 201 9.46 15.81 15.32
C LYS A 201 9.19 15.82 13.81
N LYS A 202 10.21 15.54 13.03
CA LYS A 202 10.07 15.36 11.59
C LYS A 202 9.61 13.95 11.27
N ILE A 203 8.44 13.84 10.66
CA ILE A 203 7.78 12.58 10.32
C ILE A 203 7.87 12.36 8.82
N VAL A 204 8.41 11.21 8.40
CA VAL A 204 8.34 10.74 7.01
C VAL A 204 7.39 9.55 6.94
N ALA A 205 6.33 9.65 6.15
CA ALA A 205 5.40 8.56 5.89
C ALA A 205 5.64 7.97 4.49
N VAL A 206 5.84 6.67 4.43
CA VAL A 206 6.02 5.90 3.18
C VAL A 206 4.78 5.06 2.94
N VAL A 207 4.07 5.36 1.86
CA VAL A 207 2.80 4.70 1.50
C VAL A 207 2.74 4.40 0.02
N GLY A 208 1.90 3.46 -0.40
CA GLY A 208 1.63 3.22 -1.81
C GLY A 208 1.03 4.47 -2.47
N ALA A 209 1.46 4.75 -3.70
CA ALA A 209 1.08 5.98 -4.41
C ALA A 209 -0.45 6.14 -4.59
N GLY A 210 -1.20 5.03 -4.65
CA GLY A 210 -2.67 5.04 -4.70
C GLY A 210 -3.35 5.59 -3.44
N HIS A 211 -2.64 5.68 -2.32
CA HIS A 211 -3.15 6.20 -1.05
C HIS A 211 -2.91 7.70 -0.86
N VAL A 212 -1.90 8.26 -1.53
CA VAL A 212 -1.39 9.62 -1.29
C VAL A 212 -2.49 10.66 -1.37
N ARG A 213 -3.21 10.74 -2.51
CA ARG A 213 -4.27 11.76 -2.74
C ARG A 213 -5.34 11.70 -1.66
N GLY A 214 -5.91 10.52 -1.40
CA GLY A 214 -6.97 10.37 -0.41
C GLY A 214 -6.51 10.63 1.02
N MET A 215 -5.28 10.26 1.38
CA MET A 215 -4.71 10.58 2.69
C MET A 215 -4.47 12.08 2.84
N MET A 216 -3.93 12.77 1.82
CA MET A 216 -3.71 14.21 1.81
C MET A 216 -5.02 14.98 2.02
N GLU A 217 -6.10 14.57 1.33
CA GLU A 217 -7.43 15.17 1.49
C GLU A 217 -7.95 15.05 2.93
N ILE A 218 -7.75 13.88 3.56
CA ILE A 218 -8.19 13.63 4.95
C ILE A 218 -7.34 14.42 5.94
N ILE A 219 -6.02 14.43 5.77
CA ILE A 219 -5.09 15.13 6.67
C ILE A 219 -5.37 16.63 6.64
N LYS A 220 -5.45 17.25 5.44
CA LYS A 220 -5.74 18.68 5.27
C LYS A 220 -7.05 19.16 5.91
N LYS A 221 -8.04 18.27 6.05
CA LYS A 221 -9.31 18.57 6.71
C LYS A 221 -9.25 18.50 8.23
N LYS A 222 -8.16 17.96 8.80
CA LYS A 222 -8.05 17.66 10.24
C LYS A 222 -6.98 18.46 10.98
N ILE A 223 -6.16 19.17 10.24
CA ILE A 223 -5.16 20.11 10.70
C ILE A 223 -5.57 21.54 10.30
#